data_e3db78c2ba5581e8240182c7bbe9cbf2
#
_entry.id   e3db78c2ba5581e8240182c7bbe9cbf2
#
_cell.length_a   1.000
_cell.length_b   1.000
_cell.length_c   1.000
_cell.angle_alpha   90.00
_cell.angle_beta   90.00
_cell.angle_gamma   90.00
#
_symmetry.space_group_name_H-M   'P 1'
#
loop_
_entity.id
_entity.type
_entity.pdbx_description
1 polymer ?
#
loop_
_entity_poly.entity_id
_entity_poly.type
_entity_poly.pdbx_seq_one_letter_code
_entity_poly.pdbx_strand_id
1 'polypeptide(L)'
;KTGDTVSIMAFNTPEIFEAHYSIPMVGAVINAINTRLDPNTVSYILQHSDAKVLIVDRQFHDVIEKALKNVKNKITIIDIEDQDIDTSSFKKIGELEYESFLNTGDENYEWKKPKDEWEAISLGYTSGTTGNPKGVVYHHRGSYLMSTGSATAWNMPNKLNFLCVVPMFHCNGWCYPWTLAMLHARVICLRNIDVKKMFELIDKYEVTHFGGAPIVLNMIVNAPKEDQKALKRKVNVLTAGAPPPSIIFEKMEKLGFEVMHVYGLTETYGHMLQCAWNEDWNSLEKDKKNEIKARQG
;
A
#
# COMPACT_ATOMS: atom_id res chain seq x y z
N LYS A 1 5.55 23.69 2.32
CA LYS A 1 5.62 24.46 1.07
C LYS A 1 5.50 23.49 -0.10
N THR A 2 5.16 24.00 -1.28
CA THR A 2 5.19 23.19 -2.51
C THR A 2 6.57 22.56 -2.70
N GLY A 3 6.62 21.25 -2.95
CA GLY A 3 7.85 20.47 -3.10
C GLY A 3 8.51 20.01 -1.80
N ASP A 4 8.04 20.44 -0.63
CA ASP A 4 8.55 19.91 0.65
C ASP A 4 8.16 18.45 0.82
N THR A 5 9.08 17.64 1.36
CA THR A 5 8.79 16.23 1.65
C THR A 5 8.14 16.08 3.02
N VAL A 6 7.02 15.37 3.05
CA VAL A 6 6.35 14.89 4.27
C VAL A 6 6.46 13.37 4.32
N SER A 7 7.20 12.87 5.29
CA SER A 7 7.36 11.43 5.50
C SER A 7 6.24 10.87 6.37
N ILE A 8 5.80 9.64 6.07
CA ILE A 8 4.88 8.89 6.91
C ILE A 8 5.37 7.45 7.11
N MET A 9 5.38 6.98 8.36
CA MET A 9 5.69 5.60 8.71
C MET A 9 4.55 5.02 9.52
N ALA A 10 3.65 4.32 8.83
CA ALA A 10 2.44 3.77 9.41
C ALA A 10 2.07 2.44 8.76
N PHE A 11 1.26 1.65 9.45
CA PHE A 11 0.60 0.47 8.89
C PHE A 11 -0.51 0.88 7.90
N ASN A 12 -1.19 -0.11 7.31
CA ASN A 12 -2.38 0.15 6.50
C ASN A 12 -3.55 0.58 7.39
N THR A 13 -3.60 1.86 7.71
CA THR A 13 -4.61 2.51 8.54
C THR A 13 -5.22 3.69 7.77
N PRO A 14 -6.32 4.29 8.24
CA PRO A 14 -6.92 5.45 7.57
C PRO A 14 -5.93 6.60 7.37
N GLU A 15 -5.06 6.87 8.35
CA GLU A 15 -4.14 8.01 8.34
C GLU A 15 -3.14 7.95 7.17
N ILE A 16 -2.59 6.77 6.86
CA ILE A 16 -1.70 6.66 5.69
C ILE A 16 -2.49 6.78 4.38
N PHE A 17 -3.74 6.31 4.34
CA PHE A 17 -4.59 6.50 3.18
C PHE A 17 -4.89 7.98 2.95
N GLU A 18 -5.28 8.71 3.98
CA GLU A 18 -5.55 10.15 3.96
C GLU A 18 -4.30 10.96 3.58
N ALA A 19 -3.12 10.55 4.07
CA ALA A 19 -1.85 11.18 3.73
C ALA A 19 -1.54 11.17 2.23
N HIS A 20 -2.03 10.15 1.47
CA HIS A 20 -1.89 10.12 0.02
C HIS A 20 -2.65 11.25 -0.70
N TYR A 21 -3.56 11.93 0.00
CA TYR A 21 -4.33 13.07 -0.50
C TYR A 21 -3.91 14.36 0.18
N SER A 22 -3.96 14.39 1.50
CA SER A 22 -3.73 15.62 2.27
C SER A 22 -2.36 16.25 1.98
N ILE A 23 -1.31 15.43 1.85
CA ILE A 23 0.04 15.90 1.55
C ILE A 23 0.14 16.50 0.14
N PRO A 24 -0.27 15.82 -0.95
CA PRO A 24 -0.28 16.43 -2.27
C PRO A 24 -1.24 17.61 -2.43
N MET A 25 -2.35 17.64 -1.72
CA MET A 25 -3.32 18.76 -1.78
C MET A 25 -2.73 20.09 -1.28
N VAL A 26 -1.71 20.06 -0.44
CA VAL A 26 -0.94 21.26 -0.04
C VAL A 26 0.28 21.52 -0.95
N GLY A 27 0.45 20.69 -1.99
CA GLY A 27 1.59 20.76 -2.92
C GLY A 27 2.87 20.12 -2.41
N ALA A 28 2.80 19.36 -1.32
CA ALA A 28 3.94 18.62 -0.77
C ALA A 28 4.07 17.22 -1.39
N VAL A 29 5.22 16.59 -1.17
CA VAL A 29 5.56 15.26 -1.69
C VAL A 29 5.46 14.23 -0.57
N ILE A 30 4.60 13.22 -0.74
CA ILE A 30 4.52 12.13 0.23
C ILE A 30 5.72 11.19 0.12
N ASN A 31 6.36 10.90 1.26
CA ASN A 31 7.37 9.85 1.38
C ASN A 31 6.88 8.77 2.35
N ALA A 32 6.28 7.71 1.83
CA ALA A 32 5.81 6.60 2.63
C ALA A 32 6.97 5.65 2.95
N ILE A 33 7.37 5.59 4.23
CA ILE A 33 8.54 4.83 4.71
C ILE A 33 8.14 3.39 5.01
N ASN A 34 8.94 2.44 4.54
CA ASN A 34 8.76 1.02 4.83
C ASN A 34 8.91 0.74 6.34
N THR A 35 7.89 0.17 6.94
CA THR A 35 7.79 -0.11 8.39
C THR A 35 8.74 -1.20 8.89
N ARG A 36 9.44 -1.89 7.98
CA ARG A 36 10.37 -3.00 8.31
C ARG A 36 11.84 -2.58 8.28
N LEU A 37 12.11 -1.29 8.05
CA LEU A 37 13.46 -0.77 7.96
C LEU A 37 14.11 -0.59 9.34
N ASP A 38 15.42 -0.76 9.37
CA ASP A 38 16.23 -0.46 10.53
C ASP A 38 16.44 1.05 10.75
N PRO A 39 16.84 1.49 11.97
CA PRO A 39 16.97 2.91 12.29
C PRO A 39 17.98 3.67 11.42
N ASN A 40 19.06 3.03 10.96
CA ASN A 40 20.06 3.72 10.12
C ASN A 40 19.51 4.00 8.73
N THR A 41 18.79 3.04 8.18
CA THR A 41 18.11 3.19 6.88
C THR A 41 17.02 4.26 6.96
N VAL A 42 16.22 4.28 8.03
CA VAL A 42 15.21 5.33 8.26
C VAL A 42 15.87 6.70 8.38
N SER A 43 16.96 6.81 9.16
CA SER A 43 17.74 8.06 9.27
C SER A 43 18.24 8.56 7.92
N TYR A 44 18.81 7.66 7.11
CA TYR A 44 19.25 7.99 5.76
C TYR A 44 18.10 8.53 4.91
N ILE A 45 16.95 7.86 4.90
CA ILE A 45 15.78 8.28 4.12
C ILE A 45 15.31 9.67 4.56
N LEU A 46 15.17 9.90 5.85
CA LEU A 46 14.71 11.21 6.38
C LEU A 46 15.66 12.35 6.00
N GLN A 47 16.97 12.11 6.00
CA GLN A 47 17.96 13.11 5.58
C GLN A 47 18.00 13.30 4.06
N HIS A 48 18.06 12.19 3.31
CA HIS A 48 18.17 12.23 1.84
C HIS A 48 16.93 12.81 1.18
N SER A 49 15.74 12.58 1.73
CA SER A 49 14.47 13.16 1.28
C SER A 49 14.27 14.61 1.72
N ASP A 50 15.14 15.14 2.57
CA ASP A 50 14.99 16.45 3.23
C ASP A 50 13.61 16.61 3.90
N ALA A 51 13.17 15.56 4.61
CA ALA A 51 11.85 15.52 5.25
C ALA A 51 11.66 16.69 6.22
N LYS A 52 10.54 17.41 6.09
CA LYS A 52 10.15 18.52 6.95
C LYS A 52 9.20 18.09 8.07
N VAL A 53 8.39 17.08 7.78
CA VAL A 53 7.42 16.51 8.72
C VAL A 53 7.57 14.99 8.67
N LEU A 54 7.43 14.34 9.82
CA LEU A 54 7.29 12.90 9.95
C LEU A 54 5.99 12.60 10.70
N ILE A 55 5.07 11.96 10.01
CA ILE A 55 3.86 11.38 10.61
C ILE A 55 4.20 9.93 10.94
N VAL A 56 4.02 9.50 12.19
CA VAL A 56 4.50 8.19 12.61
C VAL A 56 3.56 7.49 13.57
N ASP A 57 3.27 6.21 13.30
CA ASP A 57 2.59 5.34 14.24
C ASP A 57 3.49 5.04 15.44
N ARG A 58 2.95 5.25 16.64
CA ARG A 58 3.69 5.08 17.90
C ARG A 58 4.32 3.70 18.08
N GLN A 59 3.83 2.68 17.40
CA GLN A 59 4.44 1.34 17.41
C GLN A 59 5.89 1.35 16.92
N PHE A 60 6.29 2.36 16.15
CA PHE A 60 7.66 2.51 15.63
C PHE A 60 8.55 3.42 16.48
N HIS A 61 8.12 3.78 17.71
CA HIS A 61 8.85 4.74 18.55
C HIS A 61 10.33 4.36 18.75
N ASP A 62 10.64 3.10 19.03
CA ASP A 62 12.02 2.65 19.24
C ASP A 62 12.93 2.82 18.01
N VAL A 63 12.36 2.55 16.82
CA VAL A 63 13.08 2.71 15.54
C VAL A 63 13.31 4.19 15.26
N ILE A 64 12.27 5.01 15.42
CA ILE A 64 12.34 6.44 15.13
C ILE A 64 13.22 7.18 16.13
N GLU A 65 13.10 6.91 17.44
CA GLU A 65 13.96 7.53 18.45
C GLU A 65 15.46 7.29 18.15
N LYS A 66 15.80 6.06 17.70
CA LYS A 66 17.16 5.74 17.29
C LYS A 66 17.57 6.42 15.99
N ALA A 67 16.67 6.47 15.00
CA ALA A 67 16.93 7.09 13.71
C ALA A 67 17.19 8.60 13.84
N LEU A 68 16.39 9.29 14.65
CA LEU A 68 16.48 10.73 14.86
C LEU A 68 17.80 11.19 15.47
N LYS A 69 18.51 10.33 16.20
CA LYS A 69 19.86 10.64 16.74
C LYS A 69 20.88 11.00 15.66
N ASN A 70 20.70 10.46 14.46
CA ASN A 70 21.59 10.66 13.33
C ASN A 70 21.04 11.65 12.30
N VAL A 71 19.81 12.17 12.49
CA VAL A 71 19.19 13.16 11.60
C VAL A 71 19.59 14.55 12.01
N LYS A 72 20.17 15.32 11.08
CA LYS A 72 20.66 16.67 11.33
C LYS A 72 19.59 17.75 11.14
N ASN A 73 18.62 17.49 10.27
CA ASN A 73 17.56 18.42 9.96
C ASN A 73 16.53 18.45 11.09
N LYS A 74 15.96 19.62 11.35
CA LYS A 74 14.79 19.72 12.24
C LYS A 74 13.57 19.17 11.51
N ILE A 75 12.94 18.14 12.08
CA ILE A 75 11.73 17.52 11.56
C ILE A 75 10.61 17.72 12.58
N THR A 76 9.45 18.19 12.14
CA THR A 76 8.25 18.20 12.96
C THR A 76 7.67 16.80 13.00
N ILE A 77 7.39 16.27 14.20
CA ILE A 77 6.90 14.90 14.37
C ILE A 77 5.43 14.95 14.82
N ILE A 78 4.60 14.15 14.16
CA ILE A 78 3.18 13.97 14.46
C ILE A 78 2.95 12.49 14.74
N ASP A 79 2.54 12.16 15.96
CA ASP A 79 2.28 10.79 16.36
C ASP A 79 0.87 10.36 15.95
N ILE A 80 0.75 9.17 15.35
CA ILE A 80 -0.52 8.45 15.20
C ILE A 80 -0.73 7.58 16.43
N GLU A 81 -1.84 7.77 17.10
CA GLU A 81 -2.32 6.93 18.21
C GLU A 81 -3.56 6.16 17.76
N ASP A 82 -3.33 4.92 17.28
CA ASP A 82 -4.43 4.06 16.83
C ASP A 82 -5.25 3.58 18.03
N GLN A 83 -6.53 3.94 18.05
CA GLN A 83 -7.45 3.59 19.13
C GLN A 83 -7.87 2.12 19.12
N ASP A 84 -7.65 1.40 18.05
CA ASP A 84 -7.98 -0.03 17.91
C ASP A 84 -6.92 -0.95 18.55
N ILE A 85 -5.81 -0.38 19.04
CA ILE A 85 -4.74 -1.12 19.71
C ILE A 85 -4.39 -0.50 21.05
N ASP A 86 -3.85 -1.30 21.97
CA ASP A 86 -3.28 -0.79 23.20
C ASP A 86 -1.94 -0.08 22.93
N THR A 87 -1.98 1.24 22.93
CA THR A 87 -0.80 2.10 22.72
C THR A 87 -0.06 2.46 24.03
N SER A 88 -0.52 1.98 25.17
CA SER A 88 0.03 2.35 26.50
C SER A 88 1.51 2.01 26.68
N SER A 89 1.99 0.98 25.96
CA SER A 89 3.40 0.56 25.97
C SER A 89 4.29 1.36 25.01
N PHE A 90 3.71 2.19 24.14
CA PHE A 90 4.44 2.95 23.13
C PHE A 90 4.62 4.40 23.54
N LYS A 91 5.88 4.85 23.54
CA LYS A 91 6.21 6.23 23.90
C LYS A 91 5.74 7.20 22.82
N LYS A 92 5.33 8.38 23.28
CA LYS A 92 5.14 9.54 22.42
C LYS A 92 6.50 10.05 21.95
N ILE A 93 6.62 10.35 20.65
CA ILE A 93 7.86 10.85 20.02
C ILE A 93 7.74 12.34 19.72
N GLY A 94 6.62 12.74 19.13
CA GLY A 94 6.33 14.11 18.75
C GLY A 94 5.61 14.91 19.83
N GLU A 95 5.52 16.22 19.60
CA GLU A 95 4.71 17.12 20.45
C GLU A 95 3.24 17.13 20.02
N LEU A 96 2.96 16.76 18.77
CA LEU A 96 1.64 16.76 18.16
C LEU A 96 1.11 15.32 18.05
N GLU A 97 -0.18 15.17 18.24
CA GLU A 97 -0.92 13.95 17.97
C GLU A 97 -1.81 14.17 16.74
N TYR A 98 -1.99 13.14 15.91
CA TYR A 98 -2.59 13.25 14.58
C TYR A 98 -4.00 13.84 14.58
N GLU A 99 -4.91 13.29 15.39
CA GLU A 99 -6.30 13.76 15.46
C GLU A 99 -6.39 15.19 16.01
N SER A 100 -5.58 15.48 17.03
CA SER A 100 -5.48 16.84 17.60
C SER A 100 -4.93 17.83 16.57
N PHE A 101 -3.97 17.39 15.74
CA PHE A 101 -3.42 18.20 14.66
C PHE A 101 -4.47 18.45 13.57
N LEU A 102 -5.23 17.44 13.16
CA LEU A 102 -6.31 17.58 12.19
C LEU A 102 -7.34 18.62 12.64
N ASN A 103 -7.70 18.62 13.91
CA ASN A 103 -8.66 19.57 14.48
C ASN A 103 -8.19 21.04 14.43
N THR A 104 -6.91 21.31 14.12
CA THR A 104 -6.40 22.68 13.91
C THR A 104 -6.49 23.12 12.45
N GLY A 105 -6.93 22.24 11.56
CA GLY A 105 -7.03 22.52 10.12
C GLY A 105 -8.14 23.52 9.79
N ASP A 106 -7.99 24.16 8.64
CA ASP A 106 -9.02 25.03 8.04
C ASP A 106 -9.93 24.21 7.14
N GLU A 107 -11.19 24.03 7.52
CA GLU A 107 -12.19 23.29 6.73
C GLU A 107 -12.44 23.90 5.35
N ASN A 108 -12.15 25.18 5.17
CA ASN A 108 -12.33 25.91 3.92
C ASN A 108 -11.03 26.00 3.09
N TYR A 109 -9.99 25.22 3.47
CA TYR A 109 -8.72 25.27 2.73
C TYR A 109 -8.90 24.89 1.27
N GLU A 110 -8.58 25.83 0.39
CA GLU A 110 -8.55 25.57 -1.04
C GLU A 110 -7.28 24.83 -1.43
N TRP A 111 -7.42 23.56 -1.78
CA TRP A 111 -6.29 22.74 -2.21
C TRP A 111 -5.71 23.21 -3.54
N LYS A 112 -4.39 23.11 -3.65
CA LYS A 112 -3.63 23.58 -4.81
C LYS A 112 -3.52 22.49 -5.86
N LYS A 113 -3.97 22.78 -7.06
CA LYS A 113 -3.65 21.94 -8.21
C LYS A 113 -2.17 22.08 -8.55
N PRO A 114 -1.50 21.01 -9.02
CA PRO A 114 -0.14 21.13 -9.52
C PRO A 114 -0.12 22.12 -10.70
N LYS A 115 0.91 22.96 -10.76
CA LYS A 115 1.09 23.89 -11.89
C LYS A 115 1.54 23.16 -13.15
N ASP A 116 2.31 22.09 -12.95
CA ASP A 116 2.77 21.18 -13.98
C ASP A 116 2.49 19.74 -13.49
N GLU A 117 1.88 18.94 -14.34
CA GLU A 117 1.59 17.52 -14.02
C GLU A 117 2.85 16.65 -13.87
N TRP A 118 4.03 17.18 -14.23
CA TRP A 118 5.33 16.57 -13.98
C TRP A 118 5.91 16.90 -12.60
N GLU A 119 5.26 17.75 -11.81
CA GLU A 119 5.63 17.96 -10.41
C GLU A 119 5.52 16.65 -9.62
N ALA A 120 6.43 16.51 -8.65
CA ALA A 120 6.45 15.32 -7.80
C ALA A 120 5.20 15.23 -6.91
N ILE A 121 4.59 14.06 -6.84
CA ILE A 121 3.51 13.73 -5.90
C ILE A 121 4.03 12.83 -4.79
N SER A 122 4.97 11.93 -5.09
CA SER A 122 5.46 10.92 -4.16
C SER A 122 6.94 10.63 -4.37
N LEU A 123 7.61 10.26 -3.27
CA LEU A 123 8.98 9.79 -3.23
C LEU A 123 9.02 8.45 -2.49
N GLY A 124 9.26 7.36 -3.21
CA GLY A 124 9.44 6.03 -2.64
C GLY A 124 10.91 5.61 -2.61
N TYR A 125 11.27 4.71 -1.69
CA TYR A 125 12.64 4.19 -1.62
C TYR A 125 12.67 2.69 -1.91
N THR A 126 13.61 2.28 -2.79
CA THR A 126 13.90 0.88 -3.05
C THR A 126 15.07 0.42 -2.19
N SER A 127 15.04 -0.85 -1.77
CA SER A 127 16.22 -1.48 -1.17
C SER A 127 17.28 -1.62 -2.26
N GLY A 128 18.27 -0.75 -2.25
CA GLY A 128 19.40 -0.85 -3.18
C GLY A 128 20.13 -2.18 -3.00
N THR A 129 20.35 -2.92 -4.08
CA THR A 129 21.10 -4.19 -4.06
C THR A 129 22.60 -3.99 -3.81
N THR A 130 23.13 -2.78 -3.93
CA THR A 130 24.56 -2.47 -3.92
C THR A 130 24.92 -1.18 -3.17
N GLY A 131 24.11 -0.75 -2.19
CA GLY A 131 24.39 0.48 -1.45
C GLY A 131 23.17 1.07 -0.74
N ASN A 132 23.17 2.38 -0.53
CA ASN A 132 22.05 3.09 0.09
C ASN A 132 20.77 2.97 -0.74
N PRO A 133 19.58 3.01 -0.10
CA PRO A 133 18.31 3.06 -0.79
C PRO A 133 18.25 4.18 -1.84
N LYS A 134 17.63 3.89 -2.98
CA LYS A 134 17.45 4.87 -4.05
C LYS A 134 16.06 5.48 -3.98
N GLY A 135 15.97 6.80 -4.06
CA GLY A 135 14.70 7.52 -4.13
C GLY A 135 14.12 7.45 -5.55
N VAL A 136 12.89 6.99 -5.65
CA VAL A 136 12.10 6.96 -6.90
C VAL A 136 11.01 8.01 -6.78
N VAL A 137 11.01 8.99 -7.68
CA VAL A 137 10.04 10.08 -7.69
C VAL A 137 8.88 9.74 -8.62
N TYR A 138 7.67 9.80 -8.11
CA TYR A 138 6.44 9.78 -8.91
C TYR A 138 5.97 11.20 -9.18
N HIS A 139 5.51 11.47 -10.40
CA HIS A 139 4.87 12.71 -10.76
C HIS A 139 3.35 12.54 -10.93
N HIS A 140 2.60 13.62 -10.81
CA HIS A 140 1.14 13.60 -10.86
C HIS A 140 0.59 12.88 -12.09
N ARG A 141 1.13 13.19 -13.29
CA ARG A 141 0.74 12.54 -14.54
C ARG A 141 0.91 11.02 -14.50
N GLY A 142 2.07 10.52 -14.04
CA GLY A 142 2.35 9.08 -13.98
C GLY A 142 1.42 8.35 -13.03
N SER A 143 1.19 8.93 -11.83
CA SER A 143 0.28 8.36 -10.85
C SER A 143 -1.16 8.34 -11.36
N TYR A 144 -1.61 9.38 -12.05
CA TYR A 144 -2.94 9.42 -12.67
C TYR A 144 -3.11 8.36 -13.77
N LEU A 145 -2.13 8.25 -14.70
CA LEU A 145 -2.16 7.28 -15.78
C LEU A 145 -2.10 5.85 -15.24
N MET A 146 -1.26 5.59 -14.21
CA MET A 146 -1.21 4.28 -13.57
C MET A 146 -2.52 3.94 -12.87
N SER A 147 -3.13 4.89 -12.18
CA SER A 147 -4.41 4.67 -11.49
C SER A 147 -5.54 4.34 -12.44
N THR A 148 -5.65 5.06 -13.56
CA THR A 148 -6.65 4.78 -14.60
C THR A 148 -6.36 3.48 -15.35
N GLY A 149 -5.10 3.22 -15.65
CA GLY A 149 -4.64 1.97 -16.28
C GLY A 149 -4.93 0.75 -15.43
N SER A 150 -4.65 0.81 -14.11
CA SER A 150 -4.94 -0.29 -13.17
C SER A 150 -6.43 -0.60 -13.09
N ALA A 151 -7.28 0.42 -13.01
CA ALA A 151 -8.73 0.23 -12.98
C ALA A 151 -9.25 -0.49 -14.24
N THR A 152 -8.75 -0.08 -15.40
CA THR A 152 -9.13 -0.66 -16.70
C THR A 152 -8.56 -2.07 -16.87
N ALA A 153 -7.27 -2.24 -16.59
CA ALA A 153 -6.58 -3.51 -16.83
C ALA A 153 -7.08 -4.65 -15.93
N TRP A 154 -7.49 -4.32 -14.70
CA TRP A 154 -8.07 -5.29 -13.77
C TRP A 154 -9.61 -5.31 -13.82
N ASN A 155 -10.21 -4.59 -14.76
CA ASN A 155 -11.66 -4.50 -14.92
C ASN A 155 -12.39 -4.20 -13.59
N MET A 156 -11.87 -3.20 -12.85
CA MET A 156 -12.40 -2.85 -11.53
C MET A 156 -13.72 -2.07 -11.65
N PRO A 157 -14.79 -2.53 -11.01
CA PRO A 157 -16.07 -1.80 -11.05
C PRO A 157 -16.04 -0.56 -10.14
N ASN A 158 -16.92 0.40 -10.42
CA ASN A 158 -17.19 1.48 -9.48
C ASN A 158 -17.80 0.94 -8.18
N LYS A 159 -17.49 1.62 -7.06
CA LYS A 159 -18.02 1.32 -5.72
C LYS A 159 -17.67 -0.10 -5.25
N LEU A 160 -16.51 -0.63 -5.69
CA LEU A 160 -16.01 -1.90 -5.17
C LEU A 160 -15.64 -1.82 -3.69
N ASN A 161 -15.56 -2.98 -3.03
CA ASN A 161 -15.05 -3.12 -1.68
C ASN A 161 -13.64 -3.71 -1.75
N PHE A 162 -12.64 -2.94 -1.35
CA PHE A 162 -11.22 -3.28 -1.46
C PHE A 162 -10.59 -3.48 -0.08
N LEU A 163 -9.95 -4.63 0.13
CA LEU A 163 -9.16 -4.89 1.35
C LEU A 163 -7.70 -4.51 1.10
N CYS A 164 -7.20 -3.54 1.86
CA CYS A 164 -5.81 -3.07 1.78
C CYS A 164 -4.86 -4.05 2.48
N VAL A 165 -4.35 -5.01 1.72
CA VAL A 165 -3.36 -6.01 2.18
C VAL A 165 -1.95 -5.60 1.76
N VAL A 166 -1.78 -5.13 0.52
CA VAL A 166 -0.49 -4.55 0.07
C VAL A 166 -0.18 -3.34 0.94
N PRO A 167 1.03 -3.26 1.55
CA PRO A 167 1.40 -2.09 2.34
C PRO A 167 1.36 -0.82 1.49
N MET A 168 0.67 0.22 1.98
CA MET A 168 0.54 1.49 1.25
C MET A 168 1.86 2.26 1.11
N PHE A 169 2.88 1.89 1.89
CA PHE A 169 4.24 2.43 1.71
C PHE A 169 5.01 1.79 0.55
N HIS A 170 4.63 0.56 0.13
CA HIS A 170 5.36 -0.16 -0.92
C HIS A 170 4.86 0.26 -2.29
N CYS A 171 5.74 0.90 -3.09
CA CYS A 171 5.36 1.49 -4.38
C CYS A 171 4.08 2.35 -4.26
N ASN A 172 3.93 3.08 -3.16
CA ASN A 172 2.71 3.79 -2.76
C ASN A 172 1.45 2.95 -2.97
N GLY A 173 1.48 1.72 -2.42
CA GLY A 173 0.38 0.78 -2.52
C GLY A 173 -0.02 0.48 -3.97
N TRP A 174 0.93 0.51 -4.93
CA TRP A 174 0.72 0.32 -6.37
C TRP A 174 -0.27 1.32 -6.98
N CYS A 175 -0.25 2.56 -6.51
CA CYS A 175 -1.18 3.62 -6.85
C CYS A 175 -2.65 3.32 -6.48
N TYR A 176 -2.96 2.23 -5.77
CA TYR A 176 -4.34 1.91 -5.38
C TYR A 176 -5.00 2.98 -4.49
N PRO A 177 -4.34 3.69 -3.57
CA PRO A 177 -5.01 4.78 -2.87
C PRO A 177 -5.74 5.71 -3.84
N TRP A 178 -5.07 6.16 -4.91
CA TRP A 178 -5.66 7.05 -5.91
C TRP A 178 -6.68 6.34 -6.83
N THR A 179 -6.39 5.09 -7.24
CA THR A 179 -7.32 4.27 -8.05
C THR A 179 -8.66 4.08 -7.33
N LEU A 180 -8.60 3.73 -6.04
CA LEU A 180 -9.81 3.41 -5.26
C LEU A 180 -10.70 4.63 -5.03
N ALA A 181 -10.14 5.80 -4.80
CA ALA A 181 -10.94 7.02 -4.70
C ALA A 181 -11.59 7.40 -6.03
N MET A 182 -10.85 7.27 -7.15
CA MET A 182 -11.42 7.50 -8.49
C MET A 182 -12.64 6.60 -8.76
N LEU A 183 -12.61 5.36 -8.25
CA LEU A 183 -13.69 4.38 -8.39
C LEU A 183 -14.77 4.49 -7.29
N HIS A 184 -14.70 5.50 -6.41
CA HIS A 184 -15.59 5.62 -5.24
C HIS A 184 -15.66 4.34 -4.40
N ALA A 185 -14.54 3.63 -4.28
CA ALA A 185 -14.45 2.35 -3.59
C ALA A 185 -14.60 2.49 -2.07
N ARG A 186 -15.13 1.45 -1.42
CA ARG A 186 -14.97 1.30 0.02
C ARG A 186 -13.61 0.69 0.30
N VAL A 187 -12.79 1.40 1.04
CA VAL A 187 -11.45 0.96 1.45
C VAL A 187 -11.51 0.37 2.85
N ILE A 188 -11.10 -0.89 2.97
CA ILE A 188 -11.04 -1.61 4.25
C ILE A 188 -9.56 -1.73 4.61
N CYS A 189 -9.13 -0.98 5.61
CA CYS A 189 -7.76 -1.01 6.10
C CYS A 189 -7.50 -2.30 6.89
N LEU A 190 -6.36 -2.93 6.65
CA LEU A 190 -5.89 -4.10 7.38
C LEU A 190 -4.50 -3.80 7.95
N ARG A 191 -4.45 -3.46 9.22
CA ARG A 191 -3.22 -3.09 9.91
C ARG A 191 -2.16 -4.19 9.88
N ASN A 192 -2.54 -5.39 10.24
CA ASN A 192 -1.68 -6.57 10.27
C ASN A 192 -2.27 -7.70 9.43
N ILE A 193 -1.43 -8.46 8.75
CA ILE A 193 -1.86 -9.61 7.98
C ILE A 193 -2.18 -10.76 8.95
N ASP A 194 -3.47 -11.02 9.13
CA ASP A 194 -4.04 -12.12 9.88
C ASP A 194 -5.11 -12.78 9.01
N VAL A 195 -4.95 -14.06 8.68
CA VAL A 195 -5.81 -14.76 7.72
C VAL A 195 -7.25 -14.88 8.24
N LYS A 196 -7.43 -15.18 9.52
CA LYS A 196 -8.76 -15.26 10.15
C LYS A 196 -9.46 -13.91 10.02
N LYS A 197 -8.75 -12.83 10.37
CA LYS A 197 -9.27 -11.46 10.24
C LYS A 197 -9.58 -11.10 8.79
N MET A 198 -8.74 -11.53 7.84
CA MET A 198 -9.02 -11.31 6.41
C MET A 198 -10.34 -11.96 6.00
N PHE A 199 -10.59 -13.24 6.34
CA PHE A 199 -11.86 -13.90 6.03
C PHE A 199 -13.05 -13.23 6.73
N GLU A 200 -12.89 -12.77 7.97
CA GLU A 200 -13.93 -12.01 8.69
C GLU A 200 -14.27 -10.70 7.97
N LEU A 201 -13.27 -9.94 7.54
CA LEU A 201 -13.45 -8.67 6.84
C LEU A 201 -14.03 -8.88 5.44
N ILE A 202 -13.59 -9.94 4.73
CA ILE A 202 -14.13 -10.30 3.42
C ILE A 202 -15.63 -10.57 3.51
N ASP A 203 -16.06 -11.34 4.52
CA ASP A 203 -17.48 -11.65 4.73
C ASP A 203 -18.27 -10.42 5.21
N LYS A 204 -17.77 -9.71 6.21
CA LYS A 204 -18.43 -8.55 6.82
C LYS A 204 -18.66 -7.40 5.85
N TYR A 205 -17.64 -7.08 5.06
CA TYR A 205 -17.66 -5.91 4.18
C TYR A 205 -17.86 -6.28 2.71
N GLU A 206 -18.16 -7.56 2.44
CA GLU A 206 -18.38 -8.05 1.09
C GLU A 206 -17.23 -7.68 0.12
N VAL A 207 -15.99 -7.87 0.59
CA VAL A 207 -14.78 -7.55 -0.19
C VAL A 207 -14.81 -8.26 -1.54
N THR A 208 -14.48 -7.52 -2.58
CA THR A 208 -14.45 -8.02 -3.96
C THR A 208 -13.05 -8.11 -4.52
N HIS A 209 -12.12 -7.29 -4.01
CA HIS A 209 -10.76 -7.18 -4.53
C HIS A 209 -9.74 -6.97 -3.41
N PHE A 210 -8.55 -7.54 -3.56
CA PHE A 210 -7.35 -7.16 -2.83
C PHE A 210 -6.08 -7.51 -3.62
N GLY A 211 -4.96 -6.87 -3.29
CA GLY A 211 -3.63 -7.27 -3.76
C GLY A 211 -2.87 -7.97 -2.63
N GLY A 212 -1.99 -8.91 -2.94
CA GLY A 212 -1.15 -9.57 -1.95
C GLY A 212 0.11 -10.18 -2.54
N ALA A 213 1.22 -10.11 -1.80
CA ALA A 213 2.43 -10.83 -2.18
C ALA A 213 2.22 -12.35 -2.08
N PRO A 214 3.00 -13.19 -2.80
CA PRO A 214 2.87 -14.64 -2.76
C PRO A 214 2.89 -15.25 -1.37
N ILE A 215 3.61 -14.65 -0.43
CA ILE A 215 3.62 -15.10 0.96
C ILE A 215 2.24 -15.01 1.61
N VAL A 216 1.46 -13.97 1.29
CA VAL A 216 0.09 -13.82 1.81
C VAL A 216 -0.83 -14.91 1.23
N LEU A 217 -0.72 -15.19 -0.07
CA LEU A 217 -1.48 -16.27 -0.71
C LEU A 217 -1.13 -17.62 -0.05
N ASN A 218 0.17 -17.84 0.22
CA ASN A 218 0.62 -19.04 0.91
C ASN A 218 0.05 -19.15 2.34
N MET A 219 -0.03 -18.04 3.08
CA MET A 219 -0.68 -18.01 4.39
C MET A 219 -2.16 -18.37 4.29
N ILE A 220 -2.88 -17.83 3.30
CA ILE A 220 -4.32 -18.10 3.09
C ILE A 220 -4.56 -19.59 2.81
N VAL A 221 -3.81 -20.20 1.89
CA VAL A 221 -4.04 -21.60 1.49
C VAL A 221 -3.60 -22.62 2.54
N ASN A 222 -2.73 -22.24 3.47
CA ASN A 222 -2.24 -23.09 4.54
C ASN A 222 -2.82 -22.73 5.92
N ALA A 223 -3.75 -21.79 6.00
CA ALA A 223 -4.42 -21.46 7.24
C ALA A 223 -5.25 -22.65 7.76
N PRO A 224 -5.44 -22.78 9.07
CA PRO A 224 -6.34 -23.76 9.66
C PRO A 224 -7.74 -23.67 9.03
N LYS A 225 -8.40 -24.82 8.86
CA LYS A 225 -9.74 -24.86 8.20
C LYS A 225 -10.80 -24.06 8.96
N GLU A 226 -10.66 -23.99 10.27
CA GLU A 226 -11.53 -23.19 11.16
C GLU A 226 -11.39 -21.68 10.91
N ASP A 227 -10.25 -21.21 10.41
CA ASP A 227 -10.01 -19.80 10.07
C ASP A 227 -10.43 -19.47 8.63
N GLN A 228 -10.61 -20.49 7.78
CA GLN A 228 -11.05 -20.35 6.38
C GLN A 228 -12.59 -20.37 6.32
N LYS A 229 -13.20 -19.23 6.04
CA LYS A 229 -14.64 -19.16 5.78
C LYS A 229 -14.94 -19.39 4.30
N ALA A 230 -16.05 -20.11 4.02
CA ALA A 230 -16.54 -20.22 2.65
C ALA A 230 -16.90 -18.84 2.09
N LEU A 231 -16.36 -18.50 0.95
CA LEU A 231 -16.65 -17.22 0.31
C LEU A 231 -18.03 -17.24 -0.34
N LYS A 232 -18.85 -16.24 -0.06
CA LYS A 232 -20.21 -16.08 -0.64
C LYS A 232 -20.17 -15.60 -2.09
N ARG A 233 -19.02 -15.08 -2.52
CA ARG A 233 -18.78 -14.53 -3.86
C ARG A 233 -17.33 -14.74 -4.24
N LYS A 234 -17.04 -14.68 -5.53
CA LYS A 234 -15.66 -14.66 -6.04
C LYS A 234 -14.95 -13.38 -5.58
N VAL A 235 -13.71 -13.53 -5.11
CA VAL A 235 -12.83 -12.43 -4.72
C VAL A 235 -11.64 -12.38 -5.66
N ASN A 236 -11.45 -11.24 -6.31
CA ASN A 236 -10.33 -11.03 -7.24
C ASN A 236 -9.07 -10.68 -6.46
N VAL A 237 -7.98 -11.37 -6.77
CA VAL A 237 -6.69 -11.18 -6.09
C VAL A 237 -5.60 -10.89 -7.10
N LEU A 238 -4.83 -9.84 -6.85
CA LEU A 238 -3.67 -9.47 -7.64
C LEU A 238 -2.41 -9.83 -6.87
N THR A 239 -1.48 -10.57 -7.50
CA THR A 239 -0.22 -10.96 -6.86
C THR A 239 0.99 -10.56 -7.69
N ALA A 240 2.03 -10.08 -7.03
CA ALA A 240 3.29 -9.65 -7.63
C ALA A 240 4.47 -9.78 -6.65
N GLY A 241 5.64 -9.38 -7.11
CA GLY A 241 6.88 -9.31 -6.32
C GLY A 241 7.74 -10.57 -6.42
N ALA A 242 7.16 -11.73 -6.61
CA ALA A 242 7.82 -13.00 -6.91
C ALA A 242 6.82 -13.97 -7.58
N PRO A 243 7.26 -14.92 -8.42
CA PRO A 243 6.35 -15.91 -8.98
C PRO A 243 5.89 -16.90 -7.91
N PRO A 244 4.57 -17.00 -7.63
CA PRO A 244 4.06 -18.01 -6.73
C PRO A 244 4.13 -19.40 -7.41
N PRO A 245 4.34 -20.49 -6.66
CA PRO A 245 4.21 -21.84 -7.20
C PRO A 245 2.82 -22.06 -7.81
N SER A 246 2.74 -22.76 -8.95
CA SER A 246 1.48 -22.99 -9.67
C SER A 246 0.38 -23.63 -8.82
N ILE A 247 0.75 -24.48 -7.85
CA ILE A 247 -0.18 -25.12 -6.92
C ILE A 247 -0.92 -24.10 -6.02
N ILE A 248 -0.35 -22.94 -5.78
CA ILE A 248 -1.00 -21.87 -4.97
C ILE A 248 -2.21 -21.32 -5.71
N PHE A 249 -2.12 -21.12 -7.04
CA PHE A 249 -3.26 -20.67 -7.84
C PHE A 249 -4.44 -21.64 -7.73
N GLU A 250 -4.18 -22.95 -7.87
CA GLU A 250 -5.20 -23.97 -7.74
C GLU A 250 -5.88 -23.96 -6.36
N LYS A 251 -5.07 -23.88 -5.30
CA LYS A 251 -5.60 -23.86 -3.93
C LYS A 251 -6.41 -22.59 -3.65
N MET A 252 -5.98 -21.44 -4.15
CA MET A 252 -6.72 -20.18 -4.05
C MET A 252 -8.07 -20.26 -4.77
N GLU A 253 -8.10 -20.82 -5.99
CA GLU A 253 -9.34 -21.02 -6.73
C GLU A 253 -10.34 -21.93 -6.01
N LYS A 254 -9.86 -23.02 -5.39
CA LYS A 254 -10.70 -23.91 -4.56
C LYS A 254 -11.32 -23.20 -3.37
N LEU A 255 -10.68 -22.15 -2.86
CA LEU A 255 -11.21 -21.29 -1.81
C LEU A 255 -12.14 -20.18 -2.31
N GLY A 256 -12.30 -20.01 -3.65
CA GLY A 256 -13.16 -19.01 -4.25
C GLY A 256 -12.46 -17.71 -4.64
N PHE A 257 -11.12 -17.68 -4.62
CA PHE A 257 -10.34 -16.55 -5.07
C PHE A 257 -9.97 -16.69 -6.56
N GLU A 258 -10.02 -15.58 -7.29
CA GLU A 258 -9.49 -15.51 -8.65
C GLU A 258 -8.19 -14.71 -8.64
N VAL A 259 -7.07 -15.38 -8.90
CA VAL A 259 -5.74 -14.79 -8.79
C VAL A 259 -5.20 -14.44 -10.16
N MET A 260 -4.80 -13.19 -10.34
CA MET A 260 -4.06 -12.70 -11.50
C MET A 260 -2.62 -12.38 -11.09
N HIS A 261 -1.65 -12.96 -11.80
CA HIS A 261 -0.24 -12.69 -11.58
C HIS A 261 0.23 -11.53 -12.45
N VAL A 262 0.91 -10.58 -11.83
CA VAL A 262 1.39 -9.37 -12.50
C VAL A 262 2.86 -9.12 -12.21
N TYR A 263 3.49 -8.31 -13.07
CA TYR A 263 4.86 -7.82 -12.88
C TYR A 263 4.89 -6.31 -12.91
N GLY A 264 5.67 -5.73 -12.02
CA GLY A 264 5.96 -4.31 -11.96
C GLY A 264 7.14 -4.01 -11.03
N LEU A 265 7.59 -2.77 -11.09
CA LEU A 265 8.69 -2.24 -10.30
C LEU A 265 8.23 -0.96 -9.60
N THR A 266 9.00 -0.49 -8.64
CA THR A 266 8.79 0.85 -8.07
C THR A 266 8.88 1.91 -9.16
N GLU A 267 9.84 1.78 -10.07
CA GLU A 267 10.09 2.70 -11.17
C GLU A 267 8.97 2.72 -12.22
N THR A 268 8.07 1.74 -12.22
CA THR A 268 6.91 1.65 -13.12
C THR A 268 5.59 2.03 -12.43
N TYR A 269 5.62 2.62 -11.23
CA TYR A 269 4.46 3.04 -10.41
C TYR A 269 3.59 1.88 -9.90
N GLY A 270 3.78 0.68 -10.38
CA GLY A 270 3.00 -0.50 -10.07
C GLY A 270 3.16 -1.57 -11.15
N HIS A 271 2.13 -2.36 -11.39
CA HIS A 271 2.18 -3.42 -12.38
C HIS A 271 2.09 -2.87 -13.81
N MET A 272 2.91 -3.43 -14.69
CA MET A 272 2.96 -3.08 -16.12
C MET A 272 2.71 -4.27 -17.04
N LEU A 273 2.84 -5.48 -16.52
CA LEU A 273 2.49 -6.72 -17.23
C LEU A 273 1.53 -7.52 -16.36
N GLN A 274 0.60 -8.20 -17.01
CA GLN A 274 -0.38 -9.06 -16.33
C GLN A 274 -0.69 -10.30 -17.16
N CYS A 275 -0.90 -11.41 -16.49
CA CYS A 275 -1.43 -12.62 -17.10
C CYS A 275 -2.96 -12.50 -17.22
N ALA A 276 -3.44 -11.77 -18.21
CA ALA A 276 -4.86 -11.71 -18.54
C ALA A 276 -5.31 -13.06 -19.10
N TRP A 277 -6.40 -13.61 -18.52
CA TRP A 277 -6.91 -14.91 -18.95
C TRP A 277 -7.55 -14.82 -20.34
N ASN A 278 -7.15 -15.73 -21.25
CA ASN A 278 -7.80 -15.90 -22.54
C ASN A 278 -8.82 -17.05 -22.45
N GLU A 279 -10.03 -16.84 -22.93
CA GLU A 279 -11.10 -17.85 -22.91
C GLU A 279 -10.75 -19.14 -23.64
N ASP A 280 -9.94 -19.09 -24.70
CA ASP A 280 -9.45 -20.26 -25.43
C ASP A 280 -8.68 -21.23 -24.51
N TRP A 281 -8.08 -20.72 -23.44
CA TRP A 281 -7.34 -21.55 -22.49
C TRP A 281 -8.26 -22.37 -21.57
N ASN A 282 -9.56 -22.12 -21.58
CA ASN A 282 -10.52 -22.91 -20.82
C ASN A 282 -10.58 -24.39 -21.26
N SER A 283 -10.19 -24.67 -22.49
CA SER A 283 -10.11 -26.04 -23.04
C SER A 283 -8.84 -26.81 -22.67
N LEU A 284 -7.82 -26.13 -22.15
CA LEU A 284 -6.54 -26.76 -21.82
C LEU A 284 -6.63 -27.65 -20.57
N GLU A 285 -5.71 -28.62 -20.51
CA GLU A 285 -5.50 -29.44 -19.33
C GLU A 285 -5.13 -28.59 -18.10
N LYS A 286 -5.49 -29.09 -16.92
CA LYS A 286 -5.37 -28.34 -15.65
C LYS A 286 -3.95 -27.87 -15.37
N ASP A 287 -2.96 -28.75 -15.59
CA ASP A 287 -1.55 -28.41 -15.34
C ASP A 287 -1.08 -27.30 -16.26
N LYS A 288 -1.53 -27.31 -17.50
CA LYS A 288 -1.21 -26.24 -18.46
C LYS A 288 -1.84 -24.92 -18.09
N LYS A 289 -3.08 -24.93 -17.61
CA LYS A 289 -3.74 -23.72 -17.05
C LYS A 289 -2.94 -23.13 -15.89
N ASN A 290 -2.48 -23.97 -14.97
CA ASN A 290 -1.69 -23.53 -13.82
C ASN A 290 -0.33 -22.96 -14.22
N GLU A 291 0.35 -23.56 -15.23
CA GLU A 291 1.57 -22.98 -15.79
C GLU A 291 1.34 -21.59 -16.37
N ILE A 292 0.25 -21.40 -17.12
CA ILE A 292 -0.08 -20.11 -17.73
C ILE A 292 -0.36 -19.09 -16.66
N LYS A 293 -1.18 -19.41 -15.65
CA LYS A 293 -1.49 -18.52 -14.52
C LYS A 293 -0.27 -18.09 -13.71
N ALA A 294 0.78 -18.91 -13.69
CA ALA A 294 2.04 -18.58 -13.04
C ALA A 294 2.88 -17.55 -13.81
N ARG A 295 2.54 -17.25 -15.06
CA ARG A 295 3.24 -16.22 -15.86
C ARG A 295 2.80 -14.82 -15.43
N GLN A 296 3.61 -13.84 -15.77
CA GLN A 296 3.33 -12.43 -15.47
C GLN A 296 2.84 -11.65 -16.70
N GLY A 297 2.63 -12.34 -17.80
CA GLY A 297 2.19 -11.82 -19.09
C GLY A 297 2.48 -12.79 -20.20
#